data_3f2e507d1e2fc3dceb7214062f848202
#
_entry.id   3f2e507d1e2fc3dceb7214062f848202
#
_cell.length_a   1.000
_cell.length_b   1.000
_cell.length_c   1.000
_cell.angle_alpha   90.00
_cell.angle_beta   90.00
_cell.angle_gamma   90.00
#
_symmetry.space_group_name_H-M   'P 1'
#
loop_
_entity.id
_entity.type
_entity.pdbx_description
1 polymer ?
#
loop_
_entity_poly.entity_id
_entity_poly.type
_entity_poly.pdbx_seq_one_letter_code
_entity_poly.pdbx_strand_id
1 'polypeptide(L)'
;MNRTARIVSATFAVAALLSAAACGSDRDSSAATPNPNPAPSVQVRAVVPASAAPFTVTTGDATADRAFPADFYAGAFGCTAANHAPRLHWSGAPAGAKSFAVTMFDPDAPTGAGFWHWMNWDIPAAATDFTAGATGVAGANDAGVPGYLGPCPPAGDRPHTYQISVLALDTPTLDLPAATTPTVASFSMGSHIIGVARLSLTAQRP
;
A
#
# COMPACT_ATOMS: atom_id res chain seq x y z
N MET A 1 -21.61 88.52 -33.26
CA MET A 1 -20.75 88.85 -34.44
C MET A 1 -20.08 87.55 -34.80
N ASN A 2 -20.62 86.95 -35.86
CA ASN A 2 -19.97 86.50 -37.08
C ASN A 2 -18.67 85.69 -36.88
N ARG A 3 -18.45 84.50 -37.40
CA ARG A 3 -18.60 84.08 -38.79
C ARG A 3 -18.59 82.54 -38.86
N THR A 4 -19.48 82.07 -39.67
CA THR A 4 -19.53 80.79 -40.34
C THR A 4 -18.28 80.46 -41.18
N ALA A 5 -17.78 79.26 -41.12
CA ALA A 5 -17.02 78.70 -42.22
C ALA A 5 -17.42 77.20 -42.38
N ARG A 6 -18.06 76.92 -43.48
CA ARG A 6 -18.33 75.60 -44.06
C ARG A 6 -17.05 75.12 -44.72
N ILE A 7 -16.67 73.89 -44.49
CA ILE A 7 -15.76 73.18 -45.37
C ILE A 7 -16.37 71.80 -45.66
N VAL A 8 -16.30 71.48 -46.90
CA VAL A 8 -16.95 70.43 -47.67
C VAL A 8 -16.43 69.07 -47.45
N SER A 9 -17.32 68.10 -47.55
CA SER A 9 -17.16 66.62 -47.58
C SER A 9 -16.06 66.16 -48.50
N ALA A 10 -15.40 65.10 -48.08
CA ALA A 10 -14.84 64.07 -48.94
C ALA A 10 -14.98 62.68 -48.28
N THR A 11 -15.96 61.97 -48.74
CA THR A 11 -16.17 60.57 -48.42
C THR A 11 -15.15 59.71 -49.13
N PHE A 12 -14.24 59.07 -48.41
CA PHE A 12 -13.47 57.92 -48.95
C PHE A 12 -14.01 56.67 -48.28
N ALA A 13 -14.69 55.87 -49.09
CA ALA A 13 -15.07 54.55 -48.73
C ALA A 13 -13.84 53.65 -48.87
N VAL A 14 -13.33 53.17 -47.74
CA VAL A 14 -12.34 52.11 -47.70
C VAL A 14 -13.08 50.81 -47.35
N ALA A 15 -13.16 49.95 -48.33
CA ALA A 15 -13.64 48.59 -48.13
C ALA A 15 -12.61 47.79 -47.35
N ALA A 16 -12.90 47.54 -46.09
CA ALA A 16 -12.09 46.63 -45.28
C ALA A 16 -12.49 45.18 -45.55
N LEU A 17 -11.65 44.45 -46.27
CA LEU A 17 -11.71 43.02 -46.40
C LEU A 17 -11.34 42.40 -45.06
N LEU A 18 -12.35 41.89 -44.31
CA LEU A 18 -12.13 41.05 -43.14
C LEU A 18 -11.69 39.67 -43.61
N SER A 19 -10.39 39.43 -43.58
CA SER A 19 -9.83 38.07 -43.63
C SER A 19 -10.05 37.42 -42.28
N ALA A 20 -11.04 36.57 -42.17
CA ALA A 20 -11.20 35.66 -41.03
C ALA A 20 -10.05 34.65 -41.05
N ALA A 21 -8.99 34.92 -40.29
CA ALA A 21 -8.01 33.88 -39.95
C ALA A 21 -8.67 32.92 -38.96
N ALA A 22 -9.17 31.80 -39.47
CA ALA A 22 -9.54 30.67 -38.65
C ALA A 22 -8.23 30.10 -38.04
N CYS A 23 -7.93 30.42 -36.77
CA CYS A 23 -6.98 29.68 -36.00
C CYS A 23 -7.57 28.27 -35.75
N GLY A 24 -7.34 27.36 -36.69
CA GLY A 24 -7.48 25.95 -36.46
C GLY A 24 -6.46 25.57 -35.38
N SER A 25 -6.94 25.31 -34.17
CA SER A 25 -6.16 24.58 -33.16
C SER A 25 -6.09 23.12 -33.63
N ASP A 26 -5.16 22.84 -34.52
CA ASP A 26 -4.71 21.48 -34.73
C ASP A 26 -4.09 21.02 -33.40
N ARG A 27 -4.92 20.39 -32.57
CA ARG A 27 -4.42 19.47 -31.56
C ARG A 27 -3.77 18.36 -32.32
N ASP A 28 -2.49 18.52 -32.57
CA ASP A 28 -1.62 17.43 -32.98
C ASP A 28 -1.70 16.37 -31.87
N SER A 29 -2.67 15.46 -32.00
CA SER A 29 -2.66 14.19 -31.29
C SER A 29 -1.52 13.41 -31.94
N SER A 30 -0.29 13.78 -31.57
CA SER A 30 0.86 12.90 -31.78
C SER A 30 0.56 11.64 -30.99
N ALA A 31 -0.08 10.68 -31.65
CA ALA A 31 -0.13 9.32 -31.15
C ALA A 31 1.33 8.93 -30.91
N ALA A 32 1.71 8.83 -29.64
CA ALA A 32 3.04 8.38 -29.27
C ALA A 32 3.29 7.06 -29.98
N THR A 33 4.25 7.05 -30.88
CA THR A 33 4.68 5.82 -31.55
C THR A 33 5.04 4.83 -30.47
N PRO A 34 4.49 3.61 -30.45
CA PRO A 34 4.82 2.61 -29.46
C PRO A 34 6.33 2.42 -29.45
N ASN A 35 6.95 2.52 -28.27
CA ASN A 35 8.38 2.26 -28.11
C ASN A 35 8.65 0.83 -28.61
N PRO A 36 9.44 0.61 -29.69
CA PRO A 36 9.71 -0.72 -30.21
C PRO A 36 10.52 -1.59 -29.24
N ASN A 37 11.04 -1.01 -28.16
CA ASN A 37 11.76 -1.71 -27.12
C ASN A 37 11.25 -1.24 -25.74
N PRO A 38 10.06 -1.69 -25.30
CA PRO A 38 9.56 -1.34 -23.97
C PRO A 38 10.58 -1.81 -22.95
N ALA A 39 10.93 -0.91 -22.01
CA ALA A 39 11.76 -1.29 -20.88
C ALA A 39 11.16 -2.54 -20.22
N PRO A 40 11.97 -3.55 -19.87
CA PRO A 40 11.45 -4.73 -19.19
C PRO A 40 10.65 -4.30 -17.97
N SER A 41 9.42 -4.77 -17.85
CA SER A 41 8.59 -4.50 -16.69
C SER A 41 9.29 -5.08 -15.47
N VAL A 42 9.68 -4.22 -14.51
CA VAL A 42 10.24 -4.69 -13.25
C VAL A 42 9.11 -5.34 -12.47
N GLN A 43 9.12 -6.67 -12.40
CA GLN A 43 8.21 -7.40 -11.52
C GLN A 43 8.84 -7.54 -10.15
N VAL A 44 8.19 -6.99 -9.14
CA VAL A 44 8.55 -7.27 -7.74
C VAL A 44 8.25 -8.74 -7.47
N ARG A 45 9.27 -9.52 -7.14
CA ARG A 45 9.10 -10.95 -6.84
C ARG A 45 8.40 -11.10 -5.50
N ALA A 46 7.37 -11.96 -5.48
CA ALA A 46 6.76 -12.37 -4.22
C ALA A 46 7.78 -13.15 -3.37
N VAL A 47 7.86 -12.82 -2.09
CA VAL A 47 8.71 -13.55 -1.13
C VAL A 47 8.18 -14.96 -0.86
N VAL A 48 6.86 -15.13 -0.93
CA VAL A 48 6.20 -16.42 -0.71
C VAL A 48 6.37 -17.31 -1.95
N PRO A 49 7.00 -18.50 -1.85
CA PRO A 49 7.15 -19.41 -2.96
C PRO A 49 5.79 -19.88 -3.50
N ALA A 50 5.71 -20.12 -4.80
CA ALA A 50 4.50 -20.67 -5.42
C ALA A 50 4.14 -22.08 -4.90
N SER A 51 5.10 -22.81 -4.34
CA SER A 51 4.95 -24.13 -3.72
C SER A 51 4.40 -24.08 -2.28
N ALA A 52 4.30 -22.90 -1.65
CA ALA A 52 3.79 -22.77 -0.29
C ALA A 52 2.33 -23.24 -0.22
N ALA A 53 2.05 -24.21 0.65
CA ALA A 53 0.71 -24.76 0.81
C ALA A 53 -0.24 -23.71 1.43
N PRO A 54 -1.45 -23.53 0.90
CA PRO A 54 -2.43 -22.64 1.50
C PRO A 54 -2.99 -23.24 2.80
N PHE A 55 -3.24 -22.38 3.80
CA PHE A 55 -4.01 -22.73 4.98
C PHE A 55 -4.91 -21.55 5.39
N THR A 56 -5.65 -21.63 6.49
CA THR A 56 -6.66 -20.62 6.82
C THR A 56 -6.21 -19.75 7.98
N VAL A 57 -6.44 -18.43 7.88
CA VAL A 57 -6.35 -17.47 8.99
C VAL A 57 -7.62 -16.65 9.08
N THR A 58 -8.06 -16.40 10.30
CA THR A 58 -9.24 -15.58 10.64
C THR A 58 -8.94 -14.62 11.78
N THR A 59 -9.78 -13.59 11.91
CA THR A 59 -9.86 -12.74 13.10
C THR A 59 -11.32 -12.47 13.42
N GLY A 60 -11.65 -12.41 14.71
CA GLY A 60 -12.94 -11.94 15.19
C GLY A 60 -12.98 -10.42 15.42
N ASP A 61 -11.87 -9.75 15.25
CA ASP A 61 -11.72 -8.33 15.60
C ASP A 61 -11.99 -7.37 14.43
N ALA A 62 -12.31 -7.90 13.24
CA ALA A 62 -12.70 -7.09 12.09
C ALA A 62 -14.18 -6.70 12.14
N THR A 63 -14.53 -5.56 11.54
CA THR A 63 -15.92 -5.18 11.29
C THR A 63 -16.57 -6.07 10.22
N ALA A 64 -17.90 -6.02 10.07
CA ALA A 64 -18.62 -6.86 9.10
C ALA A 64 -18.19 -6.61 7.64
N ASP A 65 -17.76 -5.40 7.33
CA ASP A 65 -17.20 -4.99 6.03
C ASP A 65 -15.68 -5.20 5.90
N ARG A 66 -15.09 -5.95 6.84
CA ARG A 66 -13.66 -6.29 6.88
C ARG A 66 -12.75 -5.07 7.03
N ALA A 67 -13.19 -4.08 7.77
CA ALA A 67 -12.37 -2.95 8.15
C ALA A 67 -11.80 -3.10 9.57
N PHE A 68 -10.71 -2.39 9.85
CA PHE A 68 -10.20 -2.25 11.21
C PHE A 68 -11.15 -1.40 12.05
N PRO A 69 -11.52 -1.84 13.27
CA PRO A 69 -12.17 -0.97 14.24
C PRO A 69 -11.26 0.21 14.61
N ALA A 70 -11.87 1.30 15.06
CA ALA A 70 -11.14 2.56 15.29
C ALA A 70 -10.00 2.47 16.31
N ASP A 71 -10.14 1.64 17.32
CA ASP A 71 -9.14 1.44 18.39
C ASP A 71 -7.91 0.61 17.96
N PHE A 72 -7.98 -0.01 16.76
CA PHE A 72 -6.86 -0.72 16.16
C PHE A 72 -5.93 0.20 15.36
N TYR A 73 -6.34 1.44 15.10
CA TYR A 73 -5.49 2.41 14.41
C TYR A 73 -4.28 2.79 15.28
N ALA A 74 -3.22 3.28 14.63
CA ALA A 74 -2.00 3.68 15.30
C ALA A 74 -2.21 4.83 16.29
N GLY A 75 -1.37 4.91 17.29
CA GLY A 75 -1.18 6.09 18.13
C GLY A 75 -0.07 7.01 17.62
N ALA A 76 0.18 7.02 16.30
CA ALA A 76 1.29 7.74 15.66
C ALA A 76 0.87 8.26 14.28
N PHE A 77 1.73 9.05 13.61
CA PHE A 77 1.50 9.59 12.25
C PHE A 77 0.21 10.41 12.11
N GLY A 78 -0.21 11.08 13.18
CA GLY A 78 -1.44 11.85 13.21
C GLY A 78 -2.70 11.05 13.54
N CYS A 79 -2.57 9.76 13.83
CA CYS A 79 -3.59 8.95 14.48
C CYS A 79 -3.36 8.92 15.99
N THR A 80 -4.45 8.79 16.76
CA THR A 80 -4.42 8.86 18.23
C THR A 80 -5.19 7.69 18.88
N ALA A 81 -5.23 6.54 18.19
CA ALA A 81 -5.95 5.38 18.68
C ALA A 81 -5.09 4.51 19.63
N ALA A 82 -5.68 3.44 20.14
CA ALA A 82 -5.04 2.58 21.14
C ALA A 82 -3.98 1.63 20.57
N ASN A 83 -3.89 1.51 19.25
CA ASN A 83 -2.93 0.62 18.58
C ASN A 83 -3.11 -0.86 18.95
N HIS A 84 -4.35 -1.30 19.15
CA HIS A 84 -4.63 -2.70 19.42
C HIS A 84 -4.32 -3.57 18.21
N ALA A 85 -3.56 -4.65 18.44
CA ALA A 85 -3.29 -5.64 17.39
C ALA A 85 -4.46 -6.64 17.29
N PRO A 86 -4.88 -7.03 16.07
CA PRO A 86 -5.91 -8.05 15.92
C PRO A 86 -5.40 -9.41 16.42
N ARG A 87 -6.29 -10.15 17.07
CA ARG A 87 -6.06 -11.56 17.41
C ARG A 87 -6.27 -12.41 16.16
N LEU A 88 -5.31 -13.23 15.86
CA LEU A 88 -5.34 -14.12 14.73
C LEU A 88 -5.55 -15.55 15.21
N HIS A 89 -6.34 -16.29 14.45
CA HIS A 89 -6.51 -17.73 14.61
C HIS A 89 -6.27 -18.43 13.27
N TRP A 90 -5.53 -19.52 13.25
CA TRP A 90 -5.29 -20.27 12.03
C TRP A 90 -5.43 -21.78 12.21
N SER A 91 -5.70 -22.46 11.10
CA SER A 91 -5.88 -23.89 11.04
C SER A 91 -5.42 -24.47 9.71
N GLY A 92 -5.09 -25.76 9.69
CA GLY A 92 -4.70 -26.45 8.47
C GLY A 92 -3.28 -26.14 8.00
N ALA A 93 -2.41 -25.64 8.87
CA ALA A 93 -1.00 -25.43 8.53
C ALA A 93 -0.31 -26.73 8.12
N PRO A 94 0.69 -26.70 7.22
CA PRO A 94 1.45 -27.87 6.83
C PRO A 94 2.10 -28.58 8.02
N ALA A 95 2.05 -29.93 8.05
CA ALA A 95 2.62 -30.75 9.14
C ALA A 95 4.15 -30.55 9.30
N GLY A 96 4.85 -30.03 8.28
CA GLY A 96 6.28 -29.71 8.34
C GLY A 96 6.60 -28.37 9.00
N ALA A 97 5.60 -27.60 9.46
CA ALA A 97 5.82 -26.34 10.15
C ALA A 97 6.57 -26.55 11.47
N LYS A 98 7.67 -25.83 11.64
CA LYS A 98 8.48 -25.82 12.86
C LYS A 98 8.36 -24.51 13.62
N SER A 99 7.94 -23.45 12.94
CA SER A 99 7.55 -22.16 13.53
C SER A 99 6.59 -21.43 12.60
N PHE A 100 6.05 -20.30 13.09
CA PHE A 100 5.27 -19.40 12.28
C PHE A 100 5.85 -17.99 12.32
N ALA A 101 5.53 -17.21 11.29
CA ALA A 101 5.69 -15.76 11.29
C ALA A 101 4.35 -15.09 10.97
N VAL A 102 4.13 -13.91 11.57
CA VAL A 102 2.99 -13.03 11.29
C VAL A 102 3.52 -11.74 10.72
N THR A 103 2.95 -11.32 9.59
CA THR A 103 3.29 -10.06 8.95
C THR A 103 2.04 -9.27 8.60
N MET A 104 2.13 -7.93 8.59
CA MET A 104 1.12 -7.04 8.02
C MET A 104 1.80 -6.01 7.12
N PHE A 105 1.36 -5.96 5.87
CA PHE A 105 1.89 -5.09 4.83
C PHE A 105 0.79 -4.23 4.21
N ASP A 106 1.05 -2.94 4.05
CA ASP A 106 0.22 -1.99 3.33
C ASP A 106 0.87 -1.66 1.98
N PRO A 107 0.40 -2.24 0.87
CA PRO A 107 0.90 -1.93 -0.47
C PRO A 107 0.45 -0.56 -0.97
N ASP A 108 -0.58 0.05 -0.34
CA ASP A 108 -1.18 1.31 -0.74
C ASP A 108 -0.48 2.53 -0.11
N ALA A 109 0.40 2.31 0.87
CA ALA A 109 1.13 3.38 1.54
C ALA A 109 1.97 4.18 0.52
N PRO A 110 1.89 5.53 0.52
CA PRO A 110 2.52 6.38 -0.49
C PRO A 110 4.04 6.58 -0.24
N THR A 111 4.74 5.49 0.04
CA THR A 111 6.19 5.46 0.31
C THR A 111 7.02 5.10 -0.93
N GLY A 112 6.36 4.67 -2.02
CA GLY A 112 7.01 4.09 -3.19
C GLY A 112 7.38 2.61 -3.05
N ALA A 113 7.23 2.02 -1.86
CA ALA A 113 7.57 0.62 -1.57
C ALA A 113 6.52 -0.11 -0.72
N GLY A 114 5.40 0.56 -0.40
CA GLY A 114 4.46 0.09 0.62
C GLY A 114 5.01 0.29 2.03
N PHE A 115 4.37 -0.32 3.03
CA PHE A 115 4.76 -0.16 4.43
C PHE A 115 4.49 -1.45 5.22
N TRP A 116 5.52 -1.94 5.93
CA TRP A 116 5.41 -3.06 6.85
C TRP A 116 4.97 -2.57 8.23
N HIS A 117 3.76 -2.96 8.61
CA HIS A 117 3.14 -2.57 9.89
C HIS A 117 3.40 -3.57 11.00
N TRP A 118 3.67 -4.84 10.67
CA TRP A 118 3.83 -5.90 11.66
C TRP A 118 4.81 -6.94 11.16
N MET A 119 5.78 -7.26 12.00
CA MET A 119 6.77 -8.31 11.79
C MET A 119 6.93 -9.10 13.09
N ASN A 120 6.53 -10.36 13.08
CA ASN A 120 6.79 -11.31 14.15
C ASN A 120 7.27 -12.62 13.56
N TRP A 121 8.23 -13.26 14.16
CA TRP A 121 8.72 -14.58 13.77
C TRP A 121 9.09 -15.42 14.96
N ASP A 122 9.52 -16.69 14.72
CA ASP A 122 9.82 -17.68 15.74
C ASP A 122 8.64 -17.96 16.69
N ILE A 123 7.41 -17.84 16.17
CA ILE A 123 6.20 -18.25 16.86
C ILE A 123 6.18 -19.78 16.91
N PRO A 124 6.00 -20.43 18.08
CA PRO A 124 6.10 -21.88 18.20
C PRO A 124 5.16 -22.64 17.25
N ALA A 125 5.61 -23.81 16.76
CA ALA A 125 4.84 -24.68 15.85
C ALA A 125 3.48 -25.13 16.43
N ALA A 126 3.36 -25.20 17.74
CA ALA A 126 2.11 -25.58 18.41
C ALA A 126 1.07 -24.45 18.47
N ALA A 127 1.43 -23.21 18.07
CA ALA A 127 0.51 -22.10 18.11
C ALA A 127 -0.54 -22.23 17.01
N THR A 128 -1.79 -22.00 17.36
CA THR A 128 -2.93 -21.86 16.45
C THR A 128 -3.58 -20.47 16.56
N ASP A 129 -3.11 -19.67 17.53
CA ASP A 129 -3.58 -18.33 17.83
C ASP A 129 -2.38 -17.40 18.06
N PHE A 130 -2.55 -16.15 17.74
CA PHE A 130 -1.53 -15.13 17.98
C PHE A 130 -2.12 -13.78 18.32
N THR A 131 -1.54 -13.17 19.37
CA THR A 131 -1.74 -11.77 19.74
C THR A 131 -0.36 -11.13 19.83
N ALA A 132 -0.20 -9.90 19.41
CA ALA A 132 1.08 -9.19 19.45
C ALA A 132 1.70 -9.22 20.87
N GLY A 133 2.98 -9.56 20.94
CA GLY A 133 3.73 -9.66 22.19
C GLY A 133 3.53 -10.94 22.99
N ALA A 134 2.69 -11.89 22.53
CA ALA A 134 2.44 -13.13 23.27
C ALA A 134 3.63 -14.10 23.24
N THR A 135 4.29 -14.26 22.10
CA THR A 135 5.41 -15.22 21.91
C THR A 135 6.19 -14.89 20.63
N GLY A 136 7.37 -15.48 20.48
CA GLY A 136 8.26 -15.22 19.34
C GLY A 136 9.00 -13.90 19.45
N VAL A 137 9.60 -13.49 18.36
CA VAL A 137 10.37 -12.24 18.25
C VAL A 137 9.49 -11.16 17.65
N ALA A 138 9.27 -10.07 18.40
CA ALA A 138 8.66 -8.86 17.86
C ALA A 138 9.71 -8.09 17.04
N GLY A 139 9.70 -8.27 15.73
CA GLY A 139 10.64 -7.62 14.82
C GLY A 139 10.30 -6.16 14.54
N ALA A 140 11.28 -5.39 14.09
CA ALA A 140 11.06 -4.01 13.69
C ALA A 140 10.08 -3.93 12.51
N ASN A 141 9.16 -2.96 12.57
CA ASN A 141 8.34 -2.52 11.44
C ASN A 141 9.02 -1.35 10.70
N ASP A 142 8.43 -0.81 9.65
CA ASP A 142 9.03 0.28 8.88
C ASP A 142 9.08 1.62 9.62
N ALA A 143 8.40 1.76 10.76
CA ALA A 143 8.59 2.89 11.67
C ALA A 143 9.80 2.71 12.61
N GLY A 144 10.52 1.58 12.52
CA GLY A 144 11.66 1.27 13.36
C GLY A 144 11.29 0.85 14.78
N VAL A 145 10.02 0.55 15.06
CA VAL A 145 9.55 0.07 16.37
C VAL A 145 9.20 -1.42 16.30
N PRO A 146 9.33 -2.16 17.41
CA PRO A 146 9.07 -3.60 17.40
C PRO A 146 7.57 -3.92 17.34
N GLY A 147 7.25 -5.00 16.62
CA GLY A 147 5.92 -5.59 16.59
C GLY A 147 4.91 -4.83 15.76
N TYR A 148 3.67 -4.75 16.28
CA TYR A 148 2.53 -4.19 15.58
C TYR A 148 2.49 -2.65 15.64
N LEU A 149 2.23 -2.05 14.48
CA LEU A 149 1.80 -0.67 14.34
C LEU A 149 0.50 -0.66 13.54
N GLY A 150 -0.54 -0.07 14.09
CA GLY A 150 -1.86 -0.02 13.47
C GLY A 150 -1.91 0.79 12.18
N PRO A 151 -3.00 0.68 11.42
CA PRO A 151 -3.22 1.50 10.25
C PRO A 151 -3.28 3.00 10.61
N CYS A 152 -2.75 3.83 9.74
CA CYS A 152 -2.93 5.28 9.78
C CYS A 152 -2.75 5.85 8.37
N PRO A 153 -3.68 5.56 7.43
CA PRO A 153 -3.57 6.11 6.08
C PRO A 153 -3.65 7.64 6.10
N PRO A 154 -3.12 8.34 5.10
CA PRO A 154 -3.27 9.79 5.00
C PRO A 154 -4.73 10.23 5.05
N ALA A 155 -5.03 11.36 5.71
CA ALA A 155 -6.39 11.88 5.75
C ALA A 155 -6.86 12.23 4.32
N GLY A 156 -8.10 11.81 3.98
CA GLY A 156 -8.70 12.05 2.66
C GLY A 156 -8.21 11.12 1.55
N ASP A 157 -7.29 10.18 1.85
CA ASP A 157 -6.89 9.18 0.86
C ASP A 157 -7.96 8.08 0.70
N ARG A 158 -7.86 7.34 -0.39
CA ARG A 158 -8.71 6.14 -0.60
C ARG A 158 -8.50 5.11 0.52
N PRO A 159 -9.42 4.14 0.70
CA PRO A 159 -9.18 3.04 1.62
C PRO A 159 -7.89 2.28 1.25
N HIS A 160 -7.02 2.06 2.24
CA HIS A 160 -5.86 1.18 2.10
C HIS A 160 -6.22 -0.26 2.45
N THR A 161 -5.58 -1.22 1.80
CA THR A 161 -5.76 -2.66 2.05
C THR A 161 -4.54 -3.23 2.75
N TYR A 162 -4.71 -3.63 4.00
CA TYR A 162 -3.65 -4.22 4.82
C TYR A 162 -3.67 -5.74 4.66
N GLN A 163 -2.57 -6.29 4.17
CA GLN A 163 -2.41 -7.73 3.96
C GLN A 163 -1.75 -8.36 5.19
N ILE A 164 -2.53 -9.09 5.99
CA ILE A 164 -2.02 -9.89 7.10
C ILE A 164 -1.71 -11.28 6.57
N SER A 165 -0.50 -11.75 6.82
CA SER A 165 -0.08 -13.11 6.45
C SER A 165 0.41 -13.88 7.67
N VAL A 166 0.00 -15.14 7.79
CA VAL A 166 0.61 -16.13 8.65
C VAL A 166 1.42 -17.06 7.76
N LEU A 167 2.72 -17.15 8.03
CA LEU A 167 3.67 -17.94 7.26
C LEU A 167 4.07 -19.14 8.11
N ALA A 168 3.93 -20.35 7.57
CA ALA A 168 4.46 -21.57 8.17
C ALA A 168 5.88 -21.78 7.68
N LEU A 169 6.84 -21.93 8.61
CA LEU A 169 8.26 -22.04 8.33
C LEU A 169 8.77 -23.46 8.67
N ASP A 170 9.71 -23.97 7.88
CA ASP A 170 10.37 -25.26 8.09
C ASP A 170 11.58 -25.19 9.04
N THR A 171 11.83 -24.04 9.64
CA THR A 171 12.85 -23.83 10.67
C THR A 171 12.22 -23.43 12.00
N PRO A 172 12.75 -23.88 13.16
CA PRO A 172 12.24 -23.47 14.46
C PRO A 172 12.59 -22.03 14.82
N THR A 173 13.73 -21.52 14.28
CA THR A 173 14.21 -20.14 14.49
C THR A 173 14.79 -19.61 13.20
N LEU A 174 14.72 -18.28 13.04
CA LEU A 174 15.39 -17.53 11.95
C LEU A 174 16.75 -16.99 12.40
N ASP A 175 17.04 -17.02 13.70
CA ASP A 175 18.25 -16.46 14.31
C ASP A 175 18.50 -14.98 13.95
N LEU A 176 17.41 -14.21 13.79
CA LEU A 176 17.46 -12.80 13.44
C LEU A 176 17.27 -11.92 14.69
N PRO A 177 18.11 -10.87 14.85
CA PRO A 177 17.88 -9.85 15.86
C PRO A 177 16.51 -9.16 15.68
N ALA A 178 15.84 -8.77 16.76
CA ALA A 178 14.56 -8.05 16.70
C ALA A 178 14.65 -6.72 15.92
N ALA A 179 15.81 -6.09 15.88
CA ALA A 179 16.06 -4.87 15.11
C ALA A 179 16.25 -5.11 13.60
N THR A 180 16.16 -6.36 13.12
CA THR A 180 16.26 -6.67 11.69
C THR A 180 15.15 -5.94 10.93
N THR A 181 15.53 -5.23 9.86
CA THR A 181 14.56 -4.50 9.03
C THR A 181 13.57 -5.44 8.35
N PRO A 182 12.32 -5.01 8.09
CA PRO A 182 11.29 -5.86 7.49
C PRO A 182 11.71 -6.52 6.18
N THR A 183 12.41 -5.78 5.32
CA THR A 183 12.89 -6.31 4.03
C THR A 183 13.89 -7.46 4.23
N VAL A 184 14.83 -7.32 5.17
CA VAL A 184 15.82 -8.38 5.47
C VAL A 184 15.15 -9.57 6.13
N ALA A 185 14.24 -9.34 7.09
CA ALA A 185 13.49 -10.41 7.72
C ALA A 185 12.63 -11.18 6.69
N SER A 186 11.92 -10.49 5.80
CA SER A 186 11.13 -11.10 4.72
C SER A 186 12.01 -11.93 3.77
N PHE A 187 13.18 -11.42 3.40
CA PHE A 187 14.13 -12.15 2.56
C PHE A 187 14.60 -13.44 3.24
N SER A 188 14.96 -13.36 4.52
CA SER A 188 15.42 -14.52 5.30
C SER A 188 14.31 -15.57 5.48
N MET A 189 13.07 -15.15 5.69
CA MET A 189 11.91 -16.06 5.74
C MET A 189 11.70 -16.80 4.41
N GLY A 190 11.96 -16.14 3.28
CA GLY A 190 11.58 -16.62 1.95
C GLY A 190 12.03 -18.04 1.62
N SER A 191 13.22 -18.47 2.07
CA SER A 191 13.74 -19.83 1.88
C SER A 191 13.12 -20.87 2.79
N HIS A 192 12.39 -20.46 3.83
CA HIS A 192 11.81 -21.34 4.85
C HIS A 192 10.29 -21.45 4.76
N ILE A 193 9.63 -20.65 3.90
CA ILE A 193 8.16 -20.65 3.80
C ILE A 193 7.68 -21.92 3.10
N ILE A 194 6.95 -22.76 3.84
CA ILE A 194 6.30 -23.98 3.33
C ILE A 194 4.77 -23.85 3.28
N GLY A 195 4.21 -22.82 3.91
CA GLY A 195 2.77 -22.55 3.88
C GLY A 195 2.44 -21.10 4.11
N VAL A 196 1.27 -20.67 3.62
CA VAL A 196 0.79 -19.29 3.77
C VAL A 196 -0.72 -19.24 3.95
N ALA A 197 -1.16 -18.48 4.95
CA ALA A 197 -2.55 -18.04 5.10
C ALA A 197 -2.60 -16.51 5.00
N ARG A 198 -3.65 -15.96 4.37
CA ARG A 198 -3.80 -14.52 4.16
C ARG A 198 -5.16 -14.01 4.57
N LEU A 199 -5.17 -12.84 5.17
CA LEU A 199 -6.36 -12.07 5.53
C LEU A 199 -6.11 -10.62 5.11
N SER A 200 -7.10 -9.98 4.50
CA SER A 200 -7.03 -8.56 4.16
C SER A 200 -8.08 -7.79 4.94
N LEU A 201 -7.68 -6.70 5.56
CA LEU A 201 -8.54 -5.72 6.21
C LEU A 201 -8.30 -4.34 5.60
N THR A 202 -9.32 -3.49 5.64
CA THR A 202 -9.21 -2.12 5.13
C THR A 202 -9.16 -1.10 6.25
N ALA A 203 -8.55 0.04 5.99
CA ALA A 203 -8.65 1.23 6.83
C ALA A 203 -8.68 2.49 5.96
N GLN A 204 -9.42 3.48 6.41
CA GLN A 204 -9.51 4.79 5.79
C GLN A 204 -9.63 5.86 6.88
N ARG A 205 -9.06 7.01 6.63
CA ARG A 205 -9.21 8.19 7.46
C ARG A 205 -9.87 9.29 6.65
N PRO A 206 -11.07 9.79 7.09
CA PRO A 206 -11.78 10.88 6.42
C PRO A 206 -10.94 12.14 6.24
#